data_6a2561579bfd0e7f70274d8deb174eb0
#
_entry.id   6a2561579bfd0e7f70274d8deb174eb0
#
_cell.length_a   1.000
_cell.length_b   1.000
_cell.length_c   1.000
_cell.angle_alpha   90.00
_cell.angle_beta   90.00
_cell.angle_gamma   90.00
#
_symmetry.space_group_name_H-M   'P 1'
#
loop_
_entity.id
_entity.type
_entity.pdbx_description
1 polymer ?
#
loop_
_entity_poly.entity_id
_entity_poly.type
_entity_poly.pdbx_seq_one_letter_code
_entity_poly.pdbx_strand_id
1 'polypeptide(L)'
;MSLRAHESYGQYGLTPVDRFGVWLSQRAIRRHLPSRNDLEVLELGCGYRATQLIALEPKLKRGIGVDFQIAPELQTLEKLTFHLGTIEQTLPKLESETVDVVMLISVLEHLAEPQFVLESAWRLLRRCGLLLVNVPTWSGKRFLELSAFRLGFSPKVEIDDHKMYYDKRDLWPMLVRAGFKPSQIRLRYHKFGLNLFAAARKVDAD
;
A
#
# COMPACT_ATOMS: atom_id res chain seq x y z
N MET A 1 14.83 -17.71 4.85
CA MET A 1 14.37 -16.73 5.84
C MET A 1 14.73 -15.37 5.29
N SER A 2 13.75 -14.48 5.01
CA SER A 2 14.02 -13.12 4.50
C SER A 2 14.78 -12.34 5.57
N LEU A 3 15.86 -11.66 5.19
CA LEU A 3 16.69 -10.83 6.07
C LEU A 3 15.94 -9.63 6.65
N ARG A 4 14.75 -9.27 6.10
CA ARG A 4 13.89 -8.15 6.54
C ARG A 4 12.62 -8.58 7.28
N ALA A 5 12.53 -9.83 7.78
CA ALA A 5 11.30 -10.32 8.42
C ALA A 5 10.80 -9.47 9.62
N HIS A 6 11.52 -8.41 10.02
CA HIS A 6 11.19 -7.55 11.16
C HIS A 6 11.56 -6.06 10.98
N GLU A 7 11.96 -5.61 9.77
CA GLU A 7 12.31 -4.21 9.53
C GLU A 7 11.21 -3.49 8.76
N SER A 8 10.78 -2.33 9.29
CA SER A 8 9.78 -1.48 8.63
C SER A 8 10.45 -0.46 7.71
N TYR A 9 9.82 -0.18 6.55
CA TYR A 9 10.31 0.80 5.59
C TYR A 9 10.53 2.17 6.22
N GLY A 10 11.67 2.80 5.94
CA GLY A 10 12.02 4.14 6.42
C GLY A 10 12.56 4.22 7.86
N GLN A 11 12.84 3.07 8.51
CA GLN A 11 13.38 3.03 9.87
C GLN A 11 14.72 3.77 9.99
N TYR A 12 15.58 3.65 8.99
CA TYR A 12 16.91 4.31 8.95
C TYR A 12 16.93 5.62 8.14
N GLY A 13 15.73 6.17 7.84
CA GLY A 13 15.56 7.35 7.04
C GLY A 13 15.22 7.07 5.58
N LEU A 14 14.93 8.14 4.83
CA LEU A 14 14.58 8.06 3.41
C LEU A 14 15.64 8.77 2.57
N THR A 15 16.11 8.13 1.52
CA THR A 15 16.98 8.75 0.51
C THR A 15 16.21 9.82 -0.29
N PRO A 16 16.88 10.74 -1.00
CA PRO A 16 16.19 11.69 -1.88
C PRO A 16 15.31 11.00 -2.94
N VAL A 17 15.73 9.85 -3.45
CA VAL A 17 14.98 9.05 -4.43
C VAL A 17 13.70 8.49 -3.77
N ASP A 18 13.81 7.96 -2.55
CA ASP A 18 12.64 7.46 -1.80
C ASP A 18 11.64 8.60 -1.53
N ARG A 19 12.13 9.76 -1.09
CA ARG A 19 11.29 10.95 -0.83
C ARG A 19 10.55 11.38 -2.09
N PHE A 20 11.20 11.38 -3.25
CA PHE A 20 10.56 11.67 -4.53
C PHE A 20 9.51 10.61 -4.88
N GLY A 21 9.85 9.32 -4.69
CA GLY A 21 8.92 8.20 -4.89
C GLY A 21 7.68 8.27 -3.98
N VAL A 22 7.88 8.63 -2.71
CA VAL A 22 6.80 8.87 -1.73
C VAL A 22 5.92 10.04 -2.18
N TRP A 23 6.51 11.17 -2.60
CA TRP A 23 5.77 12.33 -3.10
C TRP A 23 4.89 11.99 -4.32
N LEU A 24 5.44 11.22 -5.27
CA LEU A 24 4.65 10.75 -6.42
C LEU A 24 3.48 9.88 -5.98
N SER A 25 3.68 8.97 -5.02
CA SER A 25 2.61 8.13 -4.46
C SER A 25 1.54 8.98 -3.77
N GLN A 26 1.93 9.96 -2.94
CA GLN A 26 0.99 10.88 -2.30
C GLN A 26 0.14 11.65 -3.31
N ARG A 27 0.77 12.13 -4.40
CA ARG A 27 0.04 12.80 -5.48
C ARG A 27 -0.97 11.88 -6.16
N ALA A 28 -0.63 10.61 -6.38
CA ALA A 28 -1.53 9.61 -6.95
C ALA A 28 -2.69 9.30 -5.99
N ILE A 29 -2.40 9.05 -4.71
CA ILE A 29 -3.40 8.81 -3.67
C ILE A 29 -4.41 9.96 -3.62
N ARG A 30 -3.94 11.21 -3.45
CA ARG A 30 -4.81 12.40 -3.33
C ARG A 30 -5.75 12.62 -4.51
N ARG A 31 -5.39 12.17 -5.73
CA ARG A 31 -6.24 12.29 -6.93
C ARG A 31 -7.45 11.36 -6.92
N HIS A 32 -7.41 10.29 -6.12
CA HIS A 32 -8.46 9.27 -6.06
C HIS A 32 -9.32 9.38 -4.79
N LEU A 33 -8.80 10.08 -3.75
CA LEU A 33 -9.52 10.23 -2.50
C LEU A 33 -10.81 11.05 -2.68
N PRO A 34 -11.86 10.73 -1.90
CA PRO A 34 -13.05 11.58 -1.78
C PRO A 34 -12.68 13.01 -1.32
N SER A 35 -13.49 13.99 -1.74
CA SER A 35 -13.25 15.42 -1.41
C SER A 35 -13.54 15.79 0.04
N ARG A 36 -14.13 14.91 0.83
CA ARG A 36 -14.47 15.13 2.25
C ARG A 36 -13.24 15.02 3.17
N ASN A 37 -13.36 15.55 4.40
CA ASN A 37 -12.28 15.60 5.40
C ASN A 37 -12.60 14.81 6.69
N ASP A 38 -13.39 13.74 6.57
CA ASP A 38 -13.80 12.85 7.65
C ASP A 38 -13.56 11.38 7.31
N LEU A 39 -12.47 11.10 6.59
CA LEU A 39 -12.16 9.77 6.09
C LEU A 39 -11.66 8.85 7.20
N GLU A 40 -12.10 7.60 7.17
CA GLU A 40 -11.50 6.51 7.92
C GLU A 40 -10.63 5.67 6.95
N VAL A 41 -9.32 5.69 7.20
CA VAL A 41 -8.31 5.13 6.29
C VAL A 41 -7.51 4.04 6.98
N LEU A 42 -7.38 2.89 6.34
CA LEU A 42 -6.48 1.80 6.74
C LEU A 42 -5.30 1.74 5.76
N GLU A 43 -4.08 1.79 6.28
CA GLU A 43 -2.87 1.54 5.51
C GLU A 43 -2.20 0.25 5.99
N LEU A 44 -2.13 -0.73 5.11
CA LEU A 44 -1.46 -2.00 5.33
C LEU A 44 -0.01 -1.87 4.85
N GLY A 45 0.96 -2.08 5.76
CA GLY A 45 2.37 -1.81 5.50
C GLY A 45 2.67 -0.32 5.45
N CYS A 46 2.29 0.43 6.51
CA CYS A 46 2.41 1.88 6.53
C CYS A 46 3.86 2.39 6.67
N GLY A 47 4.82 1.50 6.95
CA GLY A 47 6.21 1.84 7.21
C GLY A 47 6.43 2.46 8.59
N TYR A 48 7.69 2.50 9.01
CA TYR A 48 8.09 2.99 10.34
C TYR A 48 7.54 4.38 10.66
N ARG A 49 7.50 5.28 9.67
CA ARG A 49 7.07 6.68 9.82
C ARG A 49 5.64 6.94 9.35
N ALA A 50 4.90 5.95 8.89
CA ALA A 50 3.52 6.06 8.38
C ALA A 50 3.31 7.27 7.45
N THR A 51 4.25 7.50 6.54
CA THR A 51 4.37 8.75 5.76
C THR A 51 3.13 9.09 4.93
N GLN A 52 2.36 8.09 4.48
CA GLN A 52 1.14 8.33 3.72
C GLN A 52 0.00 8.75 4.66
N LEU A 53 -0.20 8.05 5.80
CA LEU A 53 -1.22 8.42 6.78
C LEU A 53 -0.97 9.81 7.36
N ILE A 54 0.29 10.14 7.71
CA ILE A 54 0.66 11.49 8.18
C ILE A 54 0.33 12.55 7.13
N ALA A 55 0.66 12.30 5.85
CA ALA A 55 0.34 13.24 4.78
C ALA A 55 -1.17 13.42 4.52
N LEU A 56 -2.00 12.49 5.01
CA LEU A 56 -3.45 12.52 4.93
C LEU A 56 -4.13 13.02 6.21
N GLU A 57 -3.39 13.22 7.30
CA GLU A 57 -3.92 13.56 8.63
C GLU A 57 -5.01 14.66 8.60
N PRO A 58 -4.87 15.77 7.82
CA PRO A 58 -5.89 16.82 7.75
C PRO A 58 -7.23 16.34 7.13
N LYS A 59 -7.24 15.21 6.43
CA LYS A 59 -8.43 14.61 5.82
C LYS A 59 -9.02 13.48 6.66
N LEU A 60 -8.33 13.06 7.72
CA LEU A 60 -8.74 11.91 8.51
C LEU A 60 -9.71 12.30 9.62
N LYS A 61 -10.76 11.49 9.77
CA LYS A 61 -11.45 11.26 11.02
C LYS A 61 -10.65 10.26 11.86
N ARG A 62 -10.20 9.17 11.23
CA ARG A 62 -9.37 8.12 11.83
C ARG A 62 -8.44 7.49 10.79
N GLY A 63 -7.19 7.29 11.17
CA GLY A 63 -6.22 6.51 10.40
C GLY A 63 -5.77 5.28 11.17
N ILE A 64 -5.72 4.15 10.50
CA ILE A 64 -5.22 2.87 11.04
C ILE A 64 -4.01 2.46 10.22
N GLY A 65 -2.87 2.26 10.88
CA GLY A 65 -1.64 1.75 10.26
C GLY A 65 -1.34 0.33 10.76
N VAL A 66 -0.88 -0.52 9.87
CA VAL A 66 -0.39 -1.88 10.20
C VAL A 66 1.03 -2.01 9.70
N ASP A 67 1.98 -2.31 10.57
CA ASP A 67 3.38 -2.60 10.21
C ASP A 67 4.09 -3.36 11.34
N PHE A 68 5.29 -3.87 11.08
CA PHE A 68 6.10 -4.57 12.09
C PHE A 68 6.58 -3.64 13.20
N GLN A 69 6.96 -2.42 12.85
CA GLN A 69 7.46 -1.40 13.78
C GLN A 69 6.96 -0.02 13.39
N ILE A 70 6.65 0.79 14.38
CA ILE A 70 6.16 2.16 14.23
C ILE A 70 6.99 3.08 15.12
N ALA A 71 7.33 4.24 14.62
CA ALA A 71 8.03 5.27 15.38
C ALA A 71 7.23 5.65 16.63
N PRO A 72 7.83 5.62 17.84
CA PRO A 72 7.12 5.83 19.09
C PRO A 72 6.33 7.15 19.16
N GLU A 73 6.88 8.20 18.53
CA GLU A 73 6.25 9.51 18.47
C GLU A 73 4.91 9.53 17.74
N LEU A 74 4.65 8.57 16.84
CA LEU A 74 3.38 8.48 16.10
C LEU A 74 2.24 7.94 16.96
N GLN A 75 2.54 7.21 18.02
CA GLN A 75 1.54 6.63 18.92
C GLN A 75 0.81 7.68 19.75
N THR A 76 1.32 8.91 19.80
CA THR A 76 0.70 10.05 20.51
C THR A 76 -0.32 10.83 19.66
N LEU A 77 -0.46 10.50 18.38
CA LEU A 77 -1.35 11.21 17.46
C LEU A 77 -2.78 10.71 17.63
N GLU A 78 -3.68 11.60 18.11
CA GLU A 78 -5.05 11.26 18.48
C GLU A 78 -5.88 10.60 17.38
N LYS A 79 -5.65 10.97 16.13
CA LYS A 79 -6.39 10.41 14.97
C LYS A 79 -5.83 9.10 14.45
N LEU A 80 -4.65 8.68 14.91
CA LEU A 80 -3.96 7.51 14.38
C LEU A 80 -3.91 6.38 15.40
N THR A 81 -4.18 5.18 14.91
CA THR A 81 -4.05 3.94 15.68
C THR A 81 -3.14 2.98 14.90
N PHE A 82 -2.24 2.30 15.59
CA PHE A 82 -1.30 1.39 14.95
C PHE A 82 -1.42 -0.02 15.53
N HIS A 83 -1.43 -0.99 14.62
CA HIS A 83 -1.33 -2.42 14.94
C HIS A 83 0.05 -2.91 14.56
N LEU A 84 0.80 -3.38 15.55
CA LEU A 84 2.14 -3.94 15.35
C LEU A 84 2.03 -5.43 15.02
N GLY A 85 2.68 -5.88 13.96
CA GLY A 85 2.70 -7.27 13.53
C GLY A 85 2.53 -7.45 12.03
N THR A 86 2.30 -8.69 11.60
CA THR A 86 2.06 -8.99 10.19
C THR A 86 0.66 -8.56 9.75
N ILE A 87 0.53 -8.24 8.47
CA ILE A 87 -0.75 -7.89 7.85
C ILE A 87 -1.71 -9.07 7.99
N GLU A 88 -1.24 -10.28 7.67
CA GLU A 88 -2.06 -11.50 7.69
C GLU A 88 -2.59 -11.84 9.09
N GLN A 89 -1.84 -11.57 10.14
CA GLN A 89 -2.27 -11.78 11.53
C GLN A 89 -3.22 -10.70 12.04
N THR A 90 -3.15 -9.50 11.47
CA THR A 90 -3.94 -8.34 11.90
C THR A 90 -5.31 -8.31 11.20
N LEU A 91 -5.36 -8.60 9.90
CA LEU A 91 -6.58 -8.51 9.10
C LEU A 91 -7.80 -9.26 9.67
N PRO A 92 -7.68 -10.50 10.22
CA PRO A 92 -8.82 -11.20 10.81
C PRO A 92 -9.42 -10.54 12.04
N LYS A 93 -8.65 -9.67 12.72
CA LYS A 93 -9.07 -8.98 13.95
C LYS A 93 -9.83 -7.69 13.68
N LEU A 94 -9.78 -7.19 12.43
CA LEU A 94 -10.43 -5.95 12.03
C LEU A 94 -11.88 -6.24 11.58
N GLU A 95 -12.80 -5.39 12.02
CA GLU A 95 -14.22 -5.48 11.72
C GLU A 95 -14.50 -5.13 10.26
N SER A 96 -15.48 -5.82 9.66
CA SER A 96 -15.92 -5.58 8.28
C SER A 96 -16.61 -4.22 8.14
N GLU A 97 -16.48 -3.62 6.96
CA GLU A 97 -17.18 -2.39 6.57
C GLU A 97 -16.95 -1.19 7.50
N THR A 98 -15.72 -1.07 8.01
CA THR A 98 -15.34 -0.03 8.98
C THR A 98 -14.55 1.12 8.38
N VAL A 99 -13.99 0.98 7.17
CA VAL A 99 -13.12 1.99 6.57
C VAL A 99 -13.60 2.46 5.20
N ASP A 100 -13.31 3.72 4.89
CA ASP A 100 -13.63 4.34 3.60
C ASP A 100 -12.57 4.06 2.55
N VAL A 101 -11.30 3.93 2.99
CA VAL A 101 -10.16 3.72 2.11
C VAL A 101 -9.23 2.67 2.71
N VAL A 102 -8.79 1.72 1.90
CA VAL A 102 -7.68 0.81 2.20
C VAL A 102 -6.53 1.13 1.25
N MET A 103 -5.32 1.23 1.77
CA MET A 103 -4.10 1.50 1.02
C MET A 103 -3.09 0.36 1.18
N LEU A 104 -2.49 -0.06 0.05
CA LEU A 104 -1.38 -1.01 -0.06
C LEU A 104 -0.32 -0.37 -0.98
N ILE A 105 0.61 0.37 -0.41
CA ILE A 105 1.57 1.17 -1.17
C ILE A 105 2.96 0.54 -1.08
N SER A 106 3.35 -0.19 -2.12
CA SER A 106 4.59 -0.98 -2.20
C SER A 106 4.68 -2.03 -1.09
N VAL A 107 3.65 -2.86 -1.00
CA VAL A 107 3.49 -3.90 0.02
C VAL A 107 3.10 -5.24 -0.59
N LEU A 108 2.19 -5.24 -1.59
CA LEU A 108 1.60 -6.47 -2.14
C LEU A 108 2.67 -7.42 -2.71
N GLU A 109 3.78 -6.86 -3.21
CA GLU A 109 4.94 -7.59 -3.74
C GLU A 109 5.71 -8.41 -2.71
N HIS A 110 5.57 -8.09 -1.43
CA HIS A 110 6.25 -8.76 -0.31
C HIS A 110 5.39 -9.85 0.35
N LEU A 111 4.08 -9.84 0.10
CA LEU A 111 3.14 -10.74 0.76
C LEU A 111 3.26 -12.19 0.27
N ALA A 112 3.04 -13.13 1.18
CA ALA A 112 2.96 -14.55 0.82
C ALA A 112 1.61 -14.88 0.17
N GLU A 113 0.53 -14.28 0.68
CA GLU A 113 -0.85 -14.52 0.25
C GLU A 113 -1.54 -13.23 -0.19
N PRO A 114 -1.11 -12.61 -1.30
CA PRO A 114 -1.64 -11.31 -1.73
C PRO A 114 -3.13 -11.35 -2.06
N GLN A 115 -3.65 -12.49 -2.52
CA GLN A 115 -5.08 -12.66 -2.81
C GLN A 115 -5.93 -12.55 -1.54
N PHE A 116 -5.53 -13.21 -0.45
CA PHE A 116 -6.19 -13.13 0.86
C PHE A 116 -6.23 -11.69 1.39
N VAL A 117 -5.15 -10.94 1.20
CA VAL A 117 -5.07 -9.54 1.65
C VAL A 117 -6.00 -8.65 0.83
N LEU A 118 -6.11 -8.85 -0.48
CA LEU A 118 -7.06 -8.11 -1.33
C LEU A 118 -8.52 -8.43 -1.01
N GLU A 119 -8.86 -9.68 -0.73
CA GLU A 119 -10.20 -10.11 -0.28
C GLU A 119 -10.53 -9.50 1.08
N SER A 120 -9.57 -9.51 2.00
CA SER A 120 -9.73 -8.86 3.31
C SER A 120 -9.92 -7.35 3.16
N ALA A 121 -9.16 -6.69 2.26
CA ALA A 121 -9.34 -5.27 1.98
C ALA A 121 -10.76 -4.98 1.46
N TRP A 122 -11.29 -5.81 0.56
CA TRP A 122 -12.66 -5.69 0.09
C TRP A 122 -13.68 -5.84 1.23
N ARG A 123 -13.48 -6.82 2.12
CA ARG A 123 -14.33 -7.04 3.30
C ARG A 123 -14.36 -5.84 4.23
N LEU A 124 -13.20 -5.24 4.50
CA LEU A 124 -13.04 -4.11 5.43
C LEU A 124 -13.62 -2.79 4.90
N LEU A 125 -13.63 -2.61 3.58
CA LEU A 125 -14.19 -1.43 2.95
C LEU A 125 -15.70 -1.34 3.18
N ARG A 126 -16.17 -0.15 3.53
CA ARG A 126 -17.58 0.21 3.47
C ARG A 126 -18.09 0.19 2.03
N ARG A 127 -19.40 0.18 1.88
CA ARG A 127 -20.06 0.47 0.59
C ARG A 127 -19.49 1.76 -0.02
N CYS A 128 -19.23 1.76 -1.32
CA CYS A 128 -18.55 2.84 -2.04
C CYS A 128 -17.13 3.15 -1.58
N GLY A 129 -16.54 2.32 -0.71
CA GLY A 129 -15.16 2.44 -0.27
C GLY A 129 -14.15 2.21 -1.39
N LEU A 130 -12.93 2.64 -1.17
CA LEU A 130 -11.87 2.72 -2.18
C LEU A 130 -10.65 1.91 -1.74
N LEU A 131 -10.22 0.98 -2.57
CA LEU A 131 -8.91 0.34 -2.47
C LEU A 131 -7.91 1.07 -3.36
N LEU A 132 -6.76 1.42 -2.81
CA LEU A 132 -5.60 1.97 -3.54
C LEU A 132 -4.41 1.02 -3.39
N VAL A 133 -3.86 0.59 -4.51
CA VAL A 133 -2.68 -0.30 -4.55
C VAL A 133 -1.61 0.34 -5.43
N ASN A 134 -0.36 0.35 -4.97
CA ASN A 134 0.81 0.68 -5.77
C ASN A 134 1.81 -0.46 -5.67
N VAL A 135 2.22 -1.00 -6.81
CA VAL A 135 3.14 -2.15 -6.90
C VAL A 135 4.20 -1.91 -7.97
N PRO A 136 5.41 -2.48 -7.84
CA PRO A 136 6.43 -2.42 -8.89
C PRO A 136 6.01 -3.27 -10.09
N THR A 137 6.36 -2.78 -11.30
CA THR A 137 6.14 -3.50 -12.56
C THR A 137 7.35 -4.37 -12.92
N TRP A 138 7.17 -5.28 -13.88
CA TRP A 138 8.27 -6.03 -14.48
C TRP A 138 9.32 -5.12 -15.15
N SER A 139 8.88 -3.96 -15.69
CA SER A 139 9.80 -2.93 -16.20
C SER A 139 10.56 -2.25 -15.05
N GLY A 140 9.90 -2.03 -13.91
CA GLY A 140 10.51 -1.54 -12.68
C GLY A 140 11.60 -2.48 -12.17
N LYS A 141 11.36 -3.80 -12.19
CA LYS A 141 12.38 -4.81 -11.87
C LYS A 141 13.65 -4.63 -12.70
N ARG A 142 13.51 -4.59 -14.02
CA ARG A 142 14.66 -4.42 -14.93
C ARG A 142 15.44 -3.13 -14.65
N PHE A 143 14.75 -2.05 -14.35
CA PHE A 143 15.37 -0.79 -13.98
C PHE A 143 16.12 -0.88 -12.65
N LEU A 144 15.53 -1.49 -11.62
CA LEU A 144 16.16 -1.71 -10.31
C LEU A 144 17.40 -2.60 -10.44
N GLU A 145 17.32 -3.70 -11.17
CA GLU A 145 18.44 -4.59 -11.43
C GLU A 145 19.58 -3.84 -12.15
N LEU A 146 19.27 -3.07 -13.20
CA LEU A 146 20.26 -2.28 -13.94
C LEU A 146 20.92 -1.22 -13.05
N SER A 147 20.14 -0.51 -12.21
CA SER A 147 20.64 0.51 -11.30
C SER A 147 21.49 -0.07 -10.18
N ALA A 148 21.11 -1.22 -9.64
CA ALA A 148 21.86 -1.90 -8.58
C ALA A 148 23.20 -2.48 -9.09
N PHE A 149 23.18 -3.14 -10.27
CA PHE A 149 24.35 -3.83 -10.81
C PHE A 149 25.33 -2.90 -11.52
N ARG A 150 24.87 -1.80 -12.15
CA ARG A 150 25.74 -0.88 -12.91
C ARG A 150 26.10 0.39 -12.17
N LEU A 151 25.23 0.90 -11.32
CA LEU A 151 25.37 2.23 -10.72
C LEU A 151 25.53 2.19 -9.20
N GLY A 152 25.30 1.03 -8.54
CA GLY A 152 25.42 0.88 -7.09
C GLY A 152 24.43 1.71 -6.26
N PHE A 153 23.33 2.18 -6.88
CA PHE A 153 22.38 3.10 -6.24
C PHE A 153 21.25 2.43 -5.46
N SER A 154 21.07 1.12 -5.60
CA SER A 154 19.99 0.40 -4.88
C SER A 154 20.59 -0.73 -4.04
N PRO A 155 20.15 -0.92 -2.79
CA PRO A 155 20.56 -2.07 -1.99
C PRO A 155 20.07 -3.37 -2.65
N LYS A 156 20.97 -4.31 -2.89
CA LYS A 156 20.63 -5.65 -3.44
C LYS A 156 19.57 -6.38 -2.62
N VAL A 157 19.50 -6.09 -1.32
CA VAL A 157 18.55 -6.66 -0.36
C VAL A 157 17.08 -6.33 -0.71
N GLU A 158 16.79 -5.18 -1.34
CA GLU A 158 15.43 -4.85 -1.75
C GLU A 158 14.93 -5.70 -2.93
N ILE A 159 15.84 -6.09 -3.83
CA ILE A 159 15.50 -6.90 -5.02
C ILE A 159 15.16 -8.33 -4.59
N ASP A 160 15.88 -8.87 -3.62
CA ASP A 160 15.72 -10.25 -3.14
C ASP A 160 14.46 -10.45 -2.26
N ASP A 161 13.87 -9.37 -1.74
CA ASP A 161 12.68 -9.42 -0.89
C ASP A 161 11.36 -9.33 -1.68
N HIS A 162 11.42 -8.94 -2.95
CA HIS A 162 10.23 -8.92 -3.82
C HIS A 162 9.87 -10.33 -4.30
N LYS A 163 8.75 -10.86 -3.83
CA LYS A 163 8.24 -12.17 -4.25
C LYS A 163 7.55 -12.11 -5.61
N MET A 164 7.00 -10.95 -5.97
CA MET A 164 6.25 -10.78 -7.21
C MET A 164 6.41 -9.36 -7.77
N TYR A 165 6.28 -9.24 -9.08
CA TYR A 165 6.10 -7.98 -9.82
C TYR A 165 4.78 -8.05 -10.57
N TYR A 166 4.13 -6.91 -10.79
CA TYR A 166 2.76 -6.90 -11.29
C TYR A 166 2.61 -6.02 -12.53
N ASP A 167 2.04 -6.59 -13.57
CA ASP A 167 1.46 -5.83 -14.68
C ASP A 167 -0.07 -5.81 -14.55
N LYS A 168 -0.74 -5.11 -15.47
CA LYS A 168 -2.21 -5.06 -15.49
C LYS A 168 -2.85 -6.45 -15.63
N ARG A 169 -2.18 -7.38 -16.32
CA ARG A 169 -2.64 -8.75 -16.54
C ARG A 169 -2.58 -9.60 -15.27
N ASP A 170 -1.68 -9.25 -14.35
CA ASP A 170 -1.52 -9.95 -13.09
C ASP A 170 -2.49 -9.38 -12.03
N LEU A 171 -2.51 -8.06 -11.85
CA LEU A 171 -3.25 -7.41 -10.76
C LEU A 171 -4.77 -7.35 -11.02
N TRP A 172 -5.20 -7.16 -12.29
CA TRP A 172 -6.62 -7.02 -12.59
C TRP A 172 -7.46 -8.26 -12.22
N PRO A 173 -7.07 -9.50 -12.60
CA PRO A 173 -7.82 -10.70 -12.19
C PRO A 173 -7.85 -10.90 -10.67
N MET A 174 -6.81 -10.51 -9.96
CA MET A 174 -6.77 -10.61 -8.50
C MET A 174 -7.79 -9.68 -7.86
N LEU A 175 -7.91 -8.43 -8.34
CA LEU A 175 -8.93 -7.49 -7.87
C LEU A 175 -10.34 -7.97 -8.15
N VAL A 176 -10.58 -8.57 -9.33
CA VAL A 176 -11.90 -9.15 -9.67
C VAL A 176 -12.23 -10.32 -8.74
N ARG A 177 -11.28 -11.23 -8.49
CA ARG A 177 -11.45 -12.35 -7.55
C ARG A 177 -11.71 -11.86 -6.11
N ALA A 178 -11.07 -10.76 -5.72
CA ALA A 178 -11.30 -10.14 -4.40
C ALA A 178 -12.69 -9.53 -4.23
N GLY A 179 -13.52 -9.44 -5.30
CA GLY A 179 -14.89 -8.95 -5.24
C GLY A 179 -15.13 -7.59 -5.91
N PHE A 180 -14.10 -6.95 -6.47
CA PHE A 180 -14.29 -5.69 -7.18
C PHE A 180 -14.88 -5.90 -8.58
N LYS A 181 -15.96 -5.18 -8.91
CA LYS A 181 -16.56 -5.24 -10.27
C LYS A 181 -15.57 -4.71 -11.31
N PRO A 182 -15.43 -5.36 -12.49
CA PRO A 182 -14.52 -4.93 -13.56
C PRO A 182 -14.65 -3.45 -13.96
N SER A 183 -15.88 -2.92 -13.99
CA SER A 183 -16.19 -1.52 -14.32
C SER A 183 -15.67 -0.52 -13.28
N GLN A 184 -15.37 -0.97 -12.07
CA GLN A 184 -14.94 -0.14 -10.94
C GLN A 184 -13.42 -0.20 -10.70
N ILE A 185 -12.67 -0.95 -11.53
CA ILE A 185 -11.22 -1.08 -11.45
C ILE A 185 -10.56 -0.12 -12.45
N ARG A 186 -9.63 0.68 -11.97
CA ARG A 186 -8.79 1.60 -12.78
C ARG A 186 -7.32 1.27 -12.53
N LEU A 187 -6.59 0.89 -13.57
CA LEU A 187 -5.17 0.57 -13.53
C LEU A 187 -4.39 1.54 -14.41
N ARG A 188 -3.40 2.22 -13.85
CA ARG A 188 -2.53 3.14 -14.57
C ARG A 188 -1.06 2.92 -14.23
N TYR A 189 -0.21 2.92 -15.23
CA TYR A 189 1.24 2.98 -14.98
C TYR A 189 1.60 4.28 -14.29
N HIS A 190 2.50 4.19 -13.33
CA HIS A 190 2.90 5.25 -12.42
C HIS A 190 4.43 5.29 -12.31
N LYS A 191 4.99 6.41 -11.81
CA LYS A 191 6.44 6.56 -11.64
C LYS A 191 7.21 6.16 -12.92
N PHE A 192 6.88 6.80 -14.05
CA PHE A 192 7.50 6.55 -15.37
C PHE A 192 7.36 5.10 -15.88
N GLY A 193 6.32 4.39 -15.48
CA GLY A 193 6.10 2.99 -15.85
C GLY A 193 6.76 1.98 -14.93
N LEU A 194 7.54 2.41 -13.95
CA LEU A 194 8.22 1.53 -12.99
C LEU A 194 7.27 0.93 -11.96
N ASN A 195 6.10 1.54 -11.77
CA ASN A 195 5.04 1.07 -10.88
C ASN A 195 3.70 0.99 -11.61
N LEU A 196 2.82 0.15 -11.11
CA LEU A 196 1.40 0.09 -11.47
C LEU A 196 0.59 0.61 -10.28
N PHE A 197 -0.30 1.59 -10.54
CA PHE A 197 -1.23 2.13 -9.56
C PHE A 197 -2.64 1.64 -9.88
N ALA A 198 -3.30 1.04 -8.89
CA ALA A 198 -4.67 0.59 -8.97
C ALA A 198 -5.57 1.41 -8.05
N ALA A 199 -6.75 1.76 -8.52
CA ALA A 199 -7.86 2.28 -7.74
C ALA A 199 -9.08 1.42 -8.04
N ALA A 200 -9.63 0.76 -7.03
CA ALA A 200 -10.80 -0.11 -7.17
C ALA A 200 -11.86 0.29 -6.13
N ARG A 201 -13.10 0.46 -6.58
CA ARG A 201 -14.21 0.89 -5.72
C ARG A 201 -15.12 -0.28 -5.40
N LYS A 202 -15.42 -0.47 -4.11
CA LYS A 202 -16.43 -1.44 -3.67
C LYS A 202 -17.81 -0.90 -4.04
N VAL A 203 -18.57 -1.69 -4.78
CA VAL A 203 -20.00 -1.46 -5.06
C VAL A 203 -20.74 -2.74 -4.73
N ASP A 204 -22.00 -2.62 -4.32
CA ASP A 204 -22.81 -3.79 -4.01
C ASP A 204 -22.94 -4.70 -5.23
N ALA A 205 -23.11 -5.98 -4.98
CA ALA A 205 -23.72 -6.87 -5.95
C ALA A 205 -25.18 -6.40 -6.17
N ASP A 206 -25.53 -6.14 -7.42
CA ASP A 206 -26.94 -5.93 -7.80
C ASP A 206 -27.71 -7.20 -7.59
#